data_050d3a86b459f3251a55bc8baabbfdb8
#
_entry.id   050d3a86b459f3251a55bc8baabbfdb8
#
_cell.length_a   1.000
_cell.length_b   1.000
_cell.length_c   1.000
_cell.angle_alpha   90.00
_cell.angle_beta   90.00
_cell.angle_gamma   90.00
#
_symmetry.space_group_name_H-M   'P 1'
#
loop_
_entity.id
_entity.type
_entity.pdbx_description
1 polymer ?
#
loop_
_entity_poly.entity_id
_entity_poly.type
_entity_poly.pdbx_seq_one_letter_code
_entity_poly.pdbx_strand_id
1 'polypeptide(L)'
;MRFAALVFGVGLSLAALAAPRNADAFERQWHLGGGVGVADGKGLTLSPALAAYAAYGLTDVFDARVEVTARGYHVGSDHNPNALSTMVGVAYKLDVLRWVPWAGVYAGYLAFLDSPPKGSPFKQRDVALGLGVGLDYGISRQLGVGVTLRFDEALSHSSATNFDALLRAEYRWGW
;
A
#
# COMPACT_ATOMS: atom_id res chain seq x y z
N MET A 1 0.44 20.36 -6.03
CA MET A 1 1.88 20.24 -5.69
C MET A 1 2.25 20.61 -4.24
N ARG A 2 1.51 21.44 -3.50
CA ARG A 2 1.89 21.83 -2.11
C ARG A 2 1.63 20.76 -1.03
N PHE A 3 0.69 19.82 -1.24
CA PHE A 3 0.38 18.74 -0.30
C PHE A 3 1.45 17.65 -0.25
N ALA A 4 2.02 17.27 -1.39
CA ALA A 4 3.08 16.26 -1.46
C ALA A 4 4.35 16.66 -0.70
N ALA A 5 4.71 17.95 -0.74
CA ALA A 5 5.87 18.45 0.00
C ALA A 5 5.69 18.41 1.53
N LEU A 6 4.44 18.58 2.01
CA LEU A 6 4.15 18.53 3.44
C LEU A 6 4.21 17.10 4.00
N VAL A 7 3.70 16.12 3.26
CA VAL A 7 3.75 14.70 3.64
C VAL A 7 5.19 14.17 3.64
N PHE A 8 6.00 14.58 2.66
CA PHE A 8 7.41 14.23 2.60
C PHE A 8 8.22 14.85 3.75
N GLY A 9 7.94 16.11 4.11
CA GLY A 9 8.61 16.80 5.21
C GLY A 9 8.33 16.18 6.58
N VAL A 10 7.10 15.78 6.85
CA VAL A 10 6.70 15.14 8.12
C VAL A 10 7.26 13.72 8.21
N GLY A 11 7.28 12.96 7.10
CA GLY A 11 7.85 11.62 7.07
C GLY A 11 9.36 11.60 7.33
N LEU A 12 10.12 12.54 6.75
CA LEU A 12 11.57 12.63 6.99
C LEU A 12 11.91 13.09 8.42
N SER A 13 11.10 13.97 9.00
CA SER A 13 11.34 14.49 10.36
C SER A 13 11.08 13.43 11.43
N LEU A 14 10.12 12.53 11.24
CA LEU A 14 9.87 11.39 12.11
C LEU A 14 10.97 10.32 11.98
N ALA A 15 11.55 10.13 10.81
CA ALA A 15 12.65 9.19 10.58
C ALA A 15 13.95 9.59 11.30
N ALA A 16 14.19 10.89 11.48
CA ALA A 16 15.40 11.41 12.16
C ALA A 16 15.36 11.24 13.70
N LEU A 17 14.18 11.02 14.30
CA LEU A 17 14.01 10.93 15.76
C LEU A 17 14.11 9.48 16.30
N ALA A 18 14.13 8.49 15.44
CA ALA A 18 14.13 7.08 15.84
C ALA A 18 15.31 6.32 15.24
N ALA A 19 16.52 6.57 15.75
CA ALA A 19 17.61 5.63 15.54
C ALA A 19 17.37 4.43 16.48
N PRO A 20 17.02 3.24 15.99
CA PRO A 20 16.77 2.10 16.84
C PRO A 20 18.07 1.64 17.47
N ARG A 21 18.06 1.46 18.78
CA ARG A 21 19.09 0.74 19.52
C ARG A 21 18.74 -0.74 19.48
N ASN A 22 19.52 -1.51 18.70
CA ASN A 22 19.67 -2.97 18.77
C ASN A 22 18.38 -3.76 19.04
N ALA A 23 17.57 -3.96 18.01
CA ALA A 23 16.63 -5.05 17.97
C ALA A 23 16.66 -5.62 16.55
N ASP A 24 17.16 -6.84 16.39
CA ASP A 24 17.10 -7.63 15.12
C ASP A 24 15.66 -8.02 14.79
N ALA A 25 14.71 -7.09 14.96
CA ALA A 25 13.29 -7.41 15.03
C ALA A 25 12.68 -7.78 13.67
N PHE A 26 13.18 -7.22 12.58
CA PHE A 26 12.62 -7.43 11.23
C PHE A 26 13.65 -7.84 10.18
N GLU A 27 14.93 -7.80 10.48
CA GLU A 27 15.98 -8.19 9.54
C GLU A 27 15.84 -9.67 9.17
N ARG A 28 15.90 -9.98 7.85
CA ARG A 28 15.80 -11.33 7.28
C ARG A 28 14.48 -12.06 7.53
N GLN A 29 13.46 -11.38 8.01
CA GLN A 29 12.13 -11.97 8.15
C GLN A 29 11.33 -11.88 6.87
N TRP A 30 10.59 -12.94 6.60
CA TRP A 30 9.54 -12.96 5.58
C TRP A 30 8.19 -12.60 6.22
N HIS A 31 7.44 -11.80 5.49
CA HIS A 31 6.09 -11.41 5.85
C HIS A 31 5.17 -11.79 4.69
N LEU A 32 4.08 -12.48 4.99
CA LEU A 32 3.00 -12.73 4.05
C LEU A 32 1.70 -12.21 4.65
N GLY A 33 0.98 -11.41 3.93
CA GLY A 33 -0.23 -10.80 4.43
C GLY A 33 -1.27 -10.57 3.37
N GLY A 34 -2.45 -10.22 3.83
CA GLY A 34 -3.56 -9.80 3.00
C GLY A 34 -4.40 -8.76 3.71
N GLY A 35 -5.24 -8.09 2.94
CA GLY A 35 -6.13 -7.05 3.46
C GLY A 35 -7.44 -7.00 2.70
N VAL A 36 -8.47 -6.54 3.38
CA VAL A 36 -9.79 -6.26 2.82
C VAL A 36 -10.20 -4.85 3.19
N GLY A 37 -10.92 -4.18 2.31
CA GLY A 37 -11.35 -2.82 2.57
C GLY A 37 -12.04 -2.18 1.40
N VAL A 38 -11.78 -0.90 1.24
CA VAL A 38 -12.41 -0.08 0.20
C VAL A 38 -11.37 0.66 -0.62
N ALA A 39 -11.70 0.87 -1.87
CA ALA A 39 -10.94 1.69 -2.82
C ALA A 39 -11.83 2.82 -3.34
N ASP A 40 -11.22 3.97 -3.59
CA ASP A 40 -11.81 5.10 -4.29
C ASP A 40 -10.88 5.52 -5.43
N GLY A 41 -11.44 5.85 -6.57
CA GLY A 41 -10.67 6.32 -7.73
C GLY A 41 -11.34 7.54 -8.35
N LYS A 42 -10.56 8.45 -8.89
CA LYS A 42 -11.10 9.65 -9.51
C LYS A 42 -12.08 9.35 -10.64
N GLY A 43 -13.34 9.74 -10.47
CA GLY A 43 -14.43 9.42 -11.40
C GLY A 43 -15.00 8.01 -11.26
N LEU A 44 -14.64 7.30 -10.20
CA LEU A 44 -15.14 5.98 -9.83
C LEU A 44 -15.88 6.08 -8.49
N THR A 45 -16.71 5.10 -8.17
CA THR A 45 -17.40 5.05 -6.87
C THR A 45 -16.58 4.26 -5.87
N LEU A 46 -16.79 4.55 -4.58
CA LEU A 46 -16.23 3.76 -3.48
C LEU A 46 -16.59 2.28 -3.67
N SER A 47 -15.60 1.42 -3.62
CA SER A 47 -15.70 0.04 -4.07
C SER A 47 -14.91 -0.91 -3.18
N PRO A 48 -15.28 -2.21 -3.12
CA PRO A 48 -14.51 -3.17 -2.35
C PRO A 48 -13.10 -3.36 -2.92
N ALA A 49 -12.14 -3.54 -2.03
CA ALA A 49 -10.75 -3.84 -2.35
C ALA A 49 -10.26 -5.06 -1.57
N LEU A 50 -9.45 -5.87 -2.23
CA LEU A 50 -8.76 -7.02 -1.67
C LEU A 50 -7.28 -6.94 -2.03
N ALA A 51 -6.39 -7.07 -1.06
CA ALA A 51 -4.96 -7.04 -1.27
C ALA A 51 -4.28 -8.30 -0.72
N ALA A 52 -3.19 -8.70 -1.38
CA ALA A 52 -2.24 -9.68 -0.87
C ALA A 52 -0.83 -9.12 -1.05
N TYR A 53 0.08 -9.40 -0.12
CA TYR A 53 1.46 -8.93 -0.22
C TYR A 53 2.43 -9.92 0.41
N ALA A 54 3.67 -9.86 -0.10
CA ALA A 54 4.82 -10.48 0.53
C ALA A 54 5.88 -9.40 0.78
N ALA A 55 6.58 -9.48 1.91
CA ALA A 55 7.68 -8.58 2.20
C ALA A 55 8.86 -9.35 2.80
N TYR A 56 10.05 -8.79 2.62
CA TYR A 56 11.29 -9.31 3.16
C TYR A 56 12.06 -8.20 3.87
N GLY A 57 12.40 -8.41 5.13
CA GLY A 57 13.19 -7.48 5.93
C GLY A 57 14.62 -7.36 5.41
N LEU A 58 14.95 -6.20 4.87
CA LEU A 58 16.30 -5.87 4.39
C LEU A 58 17.20 -5.45 5.55
N THR A 59 16.62 -4.74 6.50
CA THR A 59 17.24 -4.25 7.72
C THR A 59 16.17 -4.23 8.83
N ASP A 60 16.55 -3.85 10.04
CA ASP A 60 15.62 -3.70 11.17
C ASP A 60 14.48 -2.72 10.91
N VAL A 61 14.67 -1.79 9.96
CA VAL A 61 13.73 -0.70 9.71
C VAL A 61 13.21 -0.66 8.26
N PHE A 62 13.80 -1.40 7.34
CA PHE A 62 13.40 -1.43 5.94
C PHE A 62 12.99 -2.81 5.48
N ASP A 63 11.87 -2.90 4.78
CA ASP A 63 11.49 -4.09 4.02
C ASP A 63 11.34 -3.80 2.51
N ALA A 64 11.66 -4.81 1.70
CA ALA A 64 11.24 -4.87 0.31
C ALA A 64 9.87 -5.53 0.26
N ARG A 65 8.95 -4.99 -0.53
CA ARG A 65 7.55 -5.45 -0.58
C ARG A 65 7.05 -5.60 -2.00
N VAL A 66 6.32 -6.68 -2.23
CA VAL A 66 5.51 -6.89 -3.44
C VAL A 66 4.05 -6.98 -3.00
N GLU A 67 3.17 -6.26 -3.69
CA GLU A 67 1.75 -6.24 -3.36
C GLU A 67 0.89 -6.33 -4.61
N VAL A 68 -0.20 -7.08 -4.52
CA VAL A 68 -1.25 -7.17 -5.54
C VAL A 68 -2.56 -6.73 -4.89
N THR A 69 -3.25 -5.78 -5.52
CA THR A 69 -4.56 -5.28 -5.06
C THR A 69 -5.58 -5.41 -6.16
N ALA A 70 -6.68 -6.10 -5.87
CA ALA A 70 -7.86 -6.20 -6.73
C ALA A 70 -8.94 -5.23 -6.23
N ARG A 71 -9.56 -4.49 -7.15
CA ARG A 71 -10.61 -3.50 -6.89
C ARG A 71 -11.78 -3.74 -7.80
N GLY A 72 -13.01 -3.75 -7.26
CA GLY A 72 -14.24 -3.93 -8.03
C GLY A 72 -15.01 -2.61 -8.08
N TYR A 73 -14.78 -1.77 -9.08
CA TYR A 73 -15.45 -0.48 -9.18
C TYR A 73 -16.88 -0.59 -9.71
N HIS A 74 -17.74 0.30 -9.24
CA HIS A 74 -19.10 0.47 -9.73
C HIS A 74 -19.18 1.81 -10.47
N VAL A 75 -19.69 1.79 -11.71
CA VAL A 75 -19.87 3.01 -12.52
C VAL A 75 -21.25 2.99 -13.13
N GLY A 76 -22.22 3.65 -12.48
CA GLY A 76 -23.60 3.62 -12.91
C GLY A 76 -24.28 2.25 -12.75
N SER A 77 -25.38 2.02 -13.45
CA SER A 77 -26.18 0.80 -13.30
C SER A 77 -25.64 -0.43 -14.04
N ASP A 78 -24.80 -0.24 -15.06
CA ASP A 78 -24.56 -1.29 -16.07
C ASP A 78 -23.08 -1.65 -16.29
N HIS A 79 -22.15 -0.99 -15.58
CA HIS A 79 -20.72 -1.25 -15.80
C HIS A 79 -19.94 -1.32 -14.49
N ASN A 80 -19.38 -2.49 -14.21
CA ASN A 80 -18.59 -2.78 -13.00
C ASN A 80 -17.17 -3.23 -13.39
N PRO A 81 -16.27 -2.29 -13.74
CA PRO A 81 -14.93 -2.65 -14.14
C PRO A 81 -14.12 -3.14 -12.93
N ASN A 82 -13.36 -4.21 -13.14
CA ASN A 82 -12.41 -4.71 -12.18
C ASN A 82 -11.01 -4.20 -12.53
N ALA A 83 -10.27 -3.77 -11.53
CA ALA A 83 -8.88 -3.37 -11.69
C ALA A 83 -7.96 -4.19 -10.80
N LEU A 84 -6.77 -4.44 -11.31
CA LEU A 84 -5.69 -5.11 -10.61
C LEU A 84 -4.46 -4.19 -10.61
N SER A 85 -3.87 -3.97 -9.45
CA SER A 85 -2.55 -3.35 -9.36
C SER A 85 -1.53 -4.35 -8.85
N THR A 86 -0.33 -4.31 -9.42
CA THR A 86 0.83 -5.06 -8.94
C THR A 86 1.95 -4.07 -8.71
N MET A 87 2.41 -3.97 -7.48
CA MET A 87 3.38 -2.97 -7.05
C MET A 87 4.56 -3.62 -6.35
N VAL A 88 5.74 -3.07 -6.56
CA VAL A 88 6.95 -3.38 -5.80
C VAL A 88 7.44 -2.11 -5.12
N GLY A 89 8.02 -2.23 -3.94
CA GLY A 89 8.46 -1.04 -3.21
C GLY A 89 9.30 -1.35 -2.00
N VAL A 90 9.61 -0.29 -1.27
CA VAL A 90 10.32 -0.33 -0.01
C VAL A 90 9.50 0.39 1.03
N ALA A 91 9.37 -0.21 2.21
CA ALA A 91 8.71 0.40 3.35
C ALA A 91 9.70 0.58 4.51
N TYR A 92 9.60 1.72 5.16
CA TYR A 92 10.26 2.04 6.42
C TYR A 92 9.33 1.73 7.58
N LYS A 93 9.79 1.00 8.57
CA LYS A 93 9.04 0.59 9.76
C LYS A 93 9.67 1.16 11.02
N LEU A 94 8.83 1.54 11.96
CA LEU A 94 9.24 1.91 13.30
C LEU A 94 8.70 0.87 14.28
N ASP A 95 9.57 0.09 14.89
CA ASP A 95 9.17 -0.85 15.94
C ASP A 95 9.05 -0.10 17.28
N VAL A 96 7.82 0.20 17.66
CA VAL A 96 7.51 0.85 18.93
C VAL A 96 6.65 -0.11 19.75
N LEU A 97 7.33 -1.03 20.47
CA LEU A 97 6.66 -2.06 21.25
C LEU A 97 5.83 -3.02 20.38
N ARG A 98 4.49 -3.02 20.58
CA ARG A 98 3.55 -3.82 19.79
C ARG A 98 2.97 -3.10 18.60
N TRP A 99 3.22 -1.80 18.51
CA TRP A 99 2.72 -0.95 17.42
C TRP A 99 3.84 -0.68 16.43
N VAL A 100 3.60 -0.96 15.17
CA VAL A 100 4.57 -0.80 14.09
C VAL A 100 3.98 0.15 13.05
N PRO A 101 4.15 1.47 13.22
CA PRO A 101 3.85 2.40 12.15
C PRO A 101 4.86 2.22 11.01
N TRP A 102 4.39 2.34 9.78
CA TRP A 102 5.23 2.21 8.61
C TRP A 102 4.80 3.16 7.49
N ALA A 103 5.74 3.51 6.61
CA ALA A 103 5.49 4.26 5.40
C ALA A 103 6.33 3.67 4.26
N GLY A 104 5.78 3.62 3.04
CA GLY A 104 6.46 3.02 1.90
C GLY A 104 6.20 3.76 0.60
N VAL A 105 7.13 3.55 -0.34
CA VAL A 105 7.03 4.04 -1.71
C VAL A 105 7.04 2.84 -2.66
N TYR A 106 6.24 2.92 -3.72
CA TYR A 106 5.96 1.81 -4.61
C TYR A 106 5.98 2.26 -6.05
N ALA A 107 6.33 1.34 -6.95
CA ALA A 107 6.18 1.50 -8.39
C ALA A 107 5.63 0.20 -8.97
N GLY A 108 4.85 0.29 -10.03
CA GLY A 108 4.28 -0.90 -10.65
C GLY A 108 3.28 -0.61 -11.74
N TYR A 109 2.33 -1.50 -11.87
CA TYR A 109 1.31 -1.48 -12.92
C TYR A 109 -0.09 -1.49 -12.32
N LEU A 110 -0.96 -0.66 -12.91
CA LEU A 110 -2.40 -0.69 -12.76
C LEU A 110 -3.00 -1.21 -14.07
N ALA A 111 -3.85 -2.22 -14.01
CA ALA A 111 -4.53 -2.78 -15.17
C ALA A 111 -6.03 -2.93 -14.89
N PHE A 112 -6.87 -2.46 -15.79
CA PHE A 112 -8.28 -2.82 -15.81
C PHE A 112 -8.43 -4.17 -16.54
N LEU A 113 -9.10 -5.12 -15.90
CA LEU A 113 -9.39 -6.43 -16.49
C LEU A 113 -10.46 -6.32 -17.59
N ASP A 114 -11.36 -5.38 -17.40
CA ASP A 114 -12.36 -4.96 -18.37
C ASP A 114 -11.98 -3.60 -18.98
N SER A 115 -12.78 -3.10 -19.94
CA SER A 115 -12.55 -1.76 -20.46
C SER A 115 -12.72 -0.71 -19.36
N PRO A 116 -11.82 0.26 -19.24
CA PRO A 116 -11.99 1.35 -18.29
C PRO A 116 -13.29 2.10 -18.57
N PRO A 117 -13.91 2.71 -17.55
CA PRO A 117 -15.15 3.47 -17.72
C PRO A 117 -14.95 4.59 -18.73
N LYS A 118 -15.93 4.80 -19.61
CA LYS A 118 -15.92 5.90 -20.59
C LYS A 118 -15.85 7.23 -19.86
N GLY A 119 -14.92 8.08 -20.27
CA GLY A 119 -14.71 9.40 -19.66
C GLY A 119 -13.86 9.38 -18.39
N SER A 120 -13.42 8.21 -17.89
CA SER A 120 -12.44 8.13 -16.82
C SER A 120 -11.03 8.49 -17.33
N PRO A 121 -10.15 9.01 -16.46
CA PRO A 121 -8.77 9.32 -16.85
C PRO A 121 -7.87 8.09 -16.96
N PHE A 122 -8.38 6.89 -16.61
CA PHE A 122 -7.59 5.67 -16.56
C PHE A 122 -7.44 5.05 -17.95
N LYS A 123 -6.25 4.54 -18.25
CA LYS A 123 -6.02 3.62 -19.38
C LYS A 123 -6.24 2.18 -18.94
N GLN A 124 -6.41 1.29 -19.91
CA GLN A 124 -6.55 -0.14 -19.63
C GLN A 124 -5.32 -0.71 -18.92
N ARG A 125 -4.14 -0.19 -19.21
CA ARG A 125 -2.87 -0.52 -18.52
C ARG A 125 -2.05 0.73 -18.36
N ASP A 126 -1.51 0.93 -17.18
CA ASP A 126 -0.69 2.09 -16.87
C ASP A 126 0.42 1.75 -15.86
N VAL A 127 1.54 2.46 -15.98
CA VAL A 127 2.56 2.48 -14.94
C VAL A 127 2.08 3.41 -13.85
N ALA A 128 2.23 3.01 -12.60
CA ALA A 128 1.80 3.80 -11.46
C ALA A 128 2.90 3.91 -10.40
N LEU A 129 2.89 5.03 -9.70
CA LEU A 129 3.65 5.25 -8.47
C LEU A 129 2.69 5.24 -7.30
N GLY A 130 3.13 4.67 -6.18
CA GLY A 130 2.32 4.55 -4.98
C GLY A 130 3.02 5.05 -3.73
N LEU A 131 2.22 5.57 -2.81
CA LEU A 131 2.61 5.87 -1.44
C LEU A 131 1.70 5.08 -0.50
N GLY A 132 2.28 4.46 0.52
CA GLY A 132 1.52 3.74 1.53
C GLY A 132 1.93 4.14 2.93
N VAL A 133 0.97 4.21 3.82
CA VAL A 133 1.21 4.34 5.26
C VAL A 133 0.32 3.34 5.99
N GLY A 134 0.78 2.89 7.14
CA GLY A 134 -0.01 1.95 7.93
C GLY A 134 0.44 1.89 9.37
N LEU A 135 -0.38 1.21 10.14
CA LEU A 135 -0.14 0.93 11.55
C LEU A 135 -0.51 -0.53 11.81
N ASP A 136 0.48 -1.32 12.19
CA ASP A 136 0.31 -2.73 12.53
C ASP A 136 0.38 -2.93 14.04
N TYR A 137 -0.40 -3.86 14.56
CA TYR A 137 -0.36 -4.32 15.94
C TYR A 137 0.08 -5.77 16.00
N GLY A 138 1.18 -6.03 16.69
CA GLY A 138 1.71 -7.38 16.91
C GLY A 138 0.88 -8.14 17.95
N ILE A 139 0.05 -9.09 17.50
CA ILE A 139 -0.69 -10.00 18.37
C ILE A 139 0.28 -11.00 18.99
N SER A 140 1.19 -11.52 18.18
CA SER A 140 2.28 -12.42 18.59
C SER A 140 3.53 -12.10 17.77
N ARG A 141 4.62 -12.88 18.00
CA ARG A 141 5.83 -12.77 17.17
C ARG A 141 5.54 -13.06 15.68
N GLN A 142 4.59 -13.96 15.41
CA GLN A 142 4.29 -14.44 14.07
C GLN A 142 3.06 -13.76 13.45
N LEU A 143 2.17 -13.20 14.26
CA LEU A 143 0.89 -12.65 13.78
C LEU A 143 0.76 -11.18 14.08
N GLY A 144 0.41 -10.41 13.07
CA GLY A 144 0.04 -9.00 13.17
C GLY A 144 -1.28 -8.72 12.47
N VAL A 145 -1.95 -7.67 12.94
CA VAL A 145 -3.12 -7.06 12.27
C VAL A 145 -2.91 -5.56 12.18
N GLY A 146 -3.50 -4.92 11.19
CA GLY A 146 -3.28 -3.49 11.05
C GLY A 146 -4.22 -2.82 10.06
N VAL A 147 -3.93 -1.55 9.81
CA VAL A 147 -4.61 -0.73 8.82
C VAL A 147 -3.59 -0.16 7.84
N THR A 148 -4.01 -0.02 6.60
CA THR A 148 -3.20 0.57 5.52
C THR A 148 -4.03 1.61 4.80
N LEU A 149 -3.43 2.76 4.56
CA LEU A 149 -3.90 3.75 3.60
C LEU A 149 -2.89 3.80 2.46
N ARG A 150 -3.38 3.75 1.24
CA ARG A 150 -2.56 3.75 0.05
C ARG A 150 -3.09 4.73 -0.97
N PHE A 151 -2.17 5.38 -1.65
CA PHE A 151 -2.42 6.31 -2.73
C PHE A 151 -1.57 5.89 -3.93
N ASP A 152 -2.21 5.63 -5.07
CA ASP A 152 -1.56 5.26 -6.32
C ASP A 152 -1.89 6.31 -7.39
N GLU A 153 -0.89 6.77 -8.13
CA GLU A 153 -1.03 7.72 -9.24
C GLU A 153 -0.50 7.11 -10.53
N ALA A 154 -1.33 7.05 -11.57
CA ALA A 154 -0.94 6.58 -12.87
C ALA A 154 -0.11 7.64 -13.62
N LEU A 155 1.06 7.25 -14.15
CA LEU A 155 2.02 8.18 -14.74
C LEU A 155 1.58 8.73 -16.09
N SER A 156 0.76 8.02 -16.86
CA SER A 156 0.34 8.48 -18.18
C SER A 156 -0.70 9.61 -18.12
N HIS A 157 -1.39 9.75 -16.97
CA HIS A 157 -2.35 10.83 -16.72
C HIS A 157 -2.31 11.22 -15.25
N SER A 158 -1.75 12.37 -14.96
CA SER A 158 -1.59 12.92 -13.59
C SER A 158 -2.90 13.12 -12.80
N SER A 159 -4.04 12.79 -13.42
CA SER A 159 -5.35 12.85 -12.77
C SER A 159 -5.94 11.48 -12.47
N ALA A 160 -5.29 10.39 -12.85
CA ALA A 160 -5.74 9.03 -12.61
C ALA A 160 -5.17 8.53 -11.27
N THR A 161 -5.88 8.85 -10.20
CA THR A 161 -5.49 8.54 -8.83
C THR A 161 -6.43 7.52 -8.21
N ASN A 162 -5.88 6.61 -7.41
CA ASN A 162 -6.63 5.67 -6.57
C ASN A 162 -6.21 5.86 -5.12
N PHE A 163 -7.16 5.63 -4.23
CA PHE A 163 -6.96 5.60 -2.80
C PHE A 163 -7.55 4.30 -2.25
N ASP A 164 -6.81 3.59 -1.41
CA ASP A 164 -7.27 2.38 -0.73
C ASP A 164 -7.19 2.57 0.78
N ALA A 165 -8.19 2.06 1.49
CA ALA A 165 -8.19 1.90 2.94
C ALA A 165 -8.46 0.42 3.27
N LEU A 166 -7.49 -0.25 3.86
CA LEU A 166 -7.50 -1.69 4.07
C LEU A 166 -7.29 -2.05 5.54
N LEU A 167 -8.07 -3.00 6.04
CA LEU A 167 -7.74 -3.79 7.22
C LEU A 167 -6.88 -4.96 6.76
N ARG A 168 -5.78 -5.24 7.46
CA ARG A 168 -4.83 -6.27 7.04
C ARG A 168 -4.49 -7.23 8.17
N ALA A 169 -4.09 -8.45 7.78
CA ALA A 169 -3.48 -9.43 8.65
C ALA A 169 -2.17 -9.92 8.02
N GLU A 170 -1.20 -10.25 8.86
CA GLU A 170 0.15 -10.59 8.43
C GLU A 170 0.67 -11.77 9.25
N TYR A 171 1.34 -12.70 8.57
CA TYR A 171 2.12 -13.78 9.18
C TYR A 171 3.60 -13.57 8.90
N ARG A 172 4.44 -13.75 9.91
CA ARG A 172 5.89 -13.51 9.91
C ARG A 172 6.66 -14.79 10.24
N TRP A 173 7.76 -15.03 9.51
CA TRP A 173 8.68 -16.15 9.80
C TRP A 173 10.10 -15.81 9.35
N GLY A 174 11.10 -16.64 9.73
CA GLY A 174 12.51 -16.46 9.35
C GLY A 174 13.27 -15.70 10.44
N TRP A 175 13.45 -16.36 11.58
CA TRP A 175 14.29 -15.86 12.69
C TRP A 175 15.73 -16.33 12.53
#